data_592eb54543f066b6453a996bc37afd1c
#
_entry.id   592eb54543f066b6453a996bc37afd1c
#
_cell.length_a   1.000
_cell.length_b   1.000
_cell.length_c   1.000
_cell.angle_alpha   90.00
_cell.angle_beta   90.00
_cell.angle_gamma   90.00
#
_symmetry.space_group_name_H-M   'P 1'
#
loop_
_entity.id
_entity.type
_entity.pdbx_description
1 polymer ?
#
loop_
_entity_poly.entity_id
_entity_poly.type
_entity_poly.pdbx_seq_one_letter_code
_entity_poly.pdbx_strand_id
1 'polypeptide(L)'
;MNENTLKEIVRRCYLQYLSREPDDAGLKHYVHLMQTGQINEKSLIDTFKNSPEYKLAHPVEIEPDTPVDIKMKKEWNERAKMNHLFVIATNHSESEEDFWESGITECNAILGKGTNRFQNIIKNKEPSKMNVLEIGCGIGRILIPMRKIFGNMTGIDISSEMVRLGQKYVTNIPNCSIVENNGIDLSEFPDNYFDFCFSFIVFQHIPEKKIVEKYISEVSRVLKPNCLFRFQVRGTIASKPNQITTWDGVQFASDEIHKIAQANNFEIIEEGNDKDEYYWLTFRLNSINSSSRIQK
;
A
#
# COMPACT_ATOMS: atom_id res chain seq x y z
N MET A 1 25.24 -18.09 30.05
CA MET A 1 23.77 -17.94 30.07
C MET A 1 23.16 -19.27 29.72
N ASN A 2 21.97 -19.61 30.26
CA ASN A 2 21.30 -20.84 29.87
C ASN A 2 20.62 -20.64 28.51
N GLU A 3 20.29 -21.72 27.79
CA GLU A 3 19.73 -21.70 26.44
C GLU A 3 18.38 -20.93 26.37
N ASN A 4 17.54 -21.07 27.38
CA ASN A 4 16.25 -20.39 27.42
C ASN A 4 16.42 -18.85 27.50
N THR A 5 17.37 -18.37 28.29
CA THR A 5 17.71 -16.94 28.37
C THR A 5 18.20 -16.41 27.01
N LEU A 6 19.00 -17.20 26.28
CA LEU A 6 19.47 -16.80 24.95
C LEU A 6 18.33 -16.79 23.90
N LYS A 7 17.42 -17.74 23.94
CA LYS A 7 16.21 -17.75 23.11
C LYS A 7 15.36 -16.50 23.33
N GLU A 8 15.16 -16.11 24.58
CA GLU A 8 14.45 -14.89 24.95
C GLU A 8 15.12 -13.62 24.39
N ILE A 9 16.45 -13.52 24.49
CA ILE A 9 17.21 -12.39 23.95
C ILE A 9 17.04 -12.31 22.42
N VAL A 10 17.25 -13.43 21.73
CA VAL A 10 17.11 -13.49 20.27
C VAL A 10 15.70 -13.12 19.86
N ARG A 11 14.68 -13.72 20.49
CA ARG A 11 13.27 -13.42 20.21
C ARG A 11 12.94 -11.94 20.41
N ARG A 12 13.38 -11.35 21.51
CA ARG A 12 13.21 -9.92 21.79
C ARG A 12 13.86 -9.06 20.71
N CYS A 13 15.07 -9.39 20.25
CA CYS A 13 15.72 -8.67 19.19
C CYS A 13 14.96 -8.77 17.85
N TYR A 14 14.45 -9.96 17.49
CA TYR A 14 13.59 -10.12 16.31
C TYR A 14 12.33 -9.24 16.38
N LEU A 15 11.62 -9.28 17.52
CA LEU A 15 10.42 -8.47 17.73
C LEU A 15 10.72 -6.98 17.71
N GLN A 16 11.81 -6.55 18.36
CA GLN A 16 12.15 -5.13 18.48
C GLN A 16 12.68 -4.52 17.20
N TYR A 17 13.50 -5.25 16.44
CA TYR A 17 14.21 -4.68 15.28
C TYR A 17 13.63 -5.15 13.93
N LEU A 18 13.06 -6.34 13.87
CA LEU A 18 12.51 -6.90 12.63
C LEU A 18 10.98 -7.06 12.64
N SER A 19 10.32 -6.65 13.73
CA SER A 19 8.84 -6.65 13.88
C SER A 19 8.18 -8.00 13.61
N ARG A 20 8.89 -9.11 13.83
CA ARG A 20 8.37 -10.46 13.63
C ARG A 20 8.97 -11.46 14.64
N GLU A 21 8.32 -12.60 14.79
CA GLU A 21 8.92 -13.73 15.49
C GLU A 21 10.07 -14.33 14.66
N PRO A 22 11.12 -14.86 15.31
CA PRO A 22 12.13 -15.62 14.60
C PRO A 22 11.53 -16.90 14.01
N ASP A 23 11.94 -17.26 12.81
CA ASP A 23 11.77 -18.61 12.32
C ASP A 23 12.71 -19.58 13.06
N ASP A 24 12.39 -20.90 12.98
CA ASP A 24 13.16 -21.93 13.71
C ASP A 24 14.65 -21.94 13.34
N ALA A 25 14.99 -21.67 12.09
CA ALA A 25 16.37 -21.66 11.61
C ALA A 25 17.12 -20.44 12.15
N GLY A 26 16.54 -19.26 12.06
CA GLY A 26 17.10 -18.03 12.61
C GLY A 26 17.28 -18.08 14.12
N LEU A 27 16.27 -18.58 14.85
CA LEU A 27 16.36 -18.73 16.31
C LEU A 27 17.54 -19.65 16.68
N LYS A 28 17.62 -20.84 16.07
CA LYS A 28 18.71 -21.79 16.33
C LYS A 28 20.08 -21.23 15.97
N HIS A 29 20.19 -20.56 14.84
CA HIS A 29 21.43 -19.96 14.36
C HIS A 29 21.99 -18.92 15.35
N TYR A 30 21.19 -17.92 15.72
CA TYR A 30 21.66 -16.85 16.62
C TYR A 30 21.85 -17.31 18.05
N VAL A 31 21.04 -18.26 18.55
CA VAL A 31 21.26 -18.89 19.86
C VAL A 31 22.60 -19.62 19.87
N HIS A 32 22.93 -20.39 18.82
CA HIS A 32 24.21 -21.09 18.71
C HIS A 32 25.40 -20.12 18.70
N LEU A 33 25.32 -19.03 17.90
CA LEU A 33 26.39 -18.02 17.85
C LEU A 33 26.61 -17.34 19.21
N MET A 34 25.54 -17.10 19.96
CA MET A 34 25.63 -16.54 21.31
C MET A 34 26.19 -17.56 22.33
N GLN A 35 25.82 -18.85 22.25
CA GLN A 35 26.33 -19.92 23.09
C GLN A 35 27.84 -20.12 22.93
N THR A 36 28.31 -20.04 21.69
CA THR A 36 29.72 -20.20 21.33
C THR A 36 30.55 -18.92 21.56
N GLY A 37 29.92 -17.82 21.99
CA GLY A 37 30.59 -16.55 22.26
C GLY A 37 31.05 -15.81 20.99
N GLN A 38 30.59 -16.25 19.80
CA GLN A 38 30.91 -15.58 18.53
C GLN A 38 30.22 -14.21 18.41
N ILE A 39 29.03 -14.11 19.00
CA ILE A 39 28.28 -12.84 19.09
C ILE A 39 27.76 -12.65 20.53
N ASN A 40 27.55 -11.40 20.91
CA ASN A 40 26.81 -10.99 22.10
C ASN A 40 25.55 -10.23 21.71
N GLU A 41 24.74 -9.81 22.68
CA GLU A 41 23.49 -9.09 22.42
C GLU A 41 23.72 -7.81 21.59
N LYS A 42 24.78 -7.06 21.89
CA LYS A 42 25.12 -5.84 21.14
C LYS A 42 25.43 -6.14 19.67
N SER A 43 26.28 -7.12 19.40
CA SER A 43 26.61 -7.50 18.03
C SER A 43 25.44 -8.12 17.28
N LEU A 44 24.50 -8.80 17.98
CA LEU A 44 23.24 -9.26 17.40
C LEU A 44 22.35 -8.08 16.96
N ILE A 45 22.21 -7.06 17.81
CA ILE A 45 21.49 -5.82 17.50
C ILE A 45 22.12 -5.12 16.29
N ASP A 46 23.44 -4.99 16.27
CA ASP A 46 24.15 -4.38 15.15
C ASP A 46 23.94 -5.18 13.84
N THR A 47 23.92 -6.52 13.93
CA THR A 47 23.61 -7.38 12.79
C THR A 47 22.21 -7.13 12.26
N PHE A 48 21.21 -7.03 13.14
CA PHE A 48 19.83 -6.76 12.73
C PHE A 48 19.67 -5.37 12.14
N LYS A 49 20.22 -4.33 12.76
CA LYS A 49 20.18 -2.96 12.23
C LYS A 49 20.88 -2.81 10.87
N ASN A 50 21.85 -3.66 10.57
CA ASN A 50 22.52 -3.69 9.29
C ASN A 50 21.83 -4.59 8.25
N SER A 51 20.83 -5.37 8.64
CA SER A 51 20.11 -6.26 7.73
C SER A 51 19.32 -5.46 6.67
N PRO A 52 19.13 -6.03 5.47
CA PRO A 52 18.23 -5.44 4.47
C PRO A 52 16.80 -5.24 5.00
N GLU A 53 16.31 -6.20 5.79
CA GLU A 53 14.97 -6.18 6.39
C GLU A 53 14.77 -4.94 7.30
N TYR A 54 15.73 -4.68 8.20
CA TYR A 54 15.69 -3.49 9.06
C TYR A 54 15.77 -2.19 8.24
N LYS A 55 16.68 -2.13 7.27
CA LYS A 55 16.85 -0.95 6.42
C LYS A 55 15.63 -0.63 5.58
N LEU A 56 14.85 -1.62 5.19
CA LEU A 56 13.57 -1.40 4.51
C LEU A 56 12.53 -0.78 5.43
N ALA A 57 12.45 -1.24 6.67
CA ALA A 57 11.51 -0.67 7.66
C ALA A 57 11.97 0.72 8.15
N HIS A 58 13.28 0.96 8.21
CA HIS A 58 13.91 2.18 8.74
C HIS A 58 14.97 2.71 7.75
N PRO A 59 14.58 3.19 6.58
CA PRO A 59 15.51 3.53 5.51
C PRO A 59 16.33 4.80 5.78
N VAL A 60 15.87 5.64 6.69
CA VAL A 60 16.50 6.90 7.08
C VAL A 60 16.18 7.25 8.52
N GLU A 61 17.10 7.91 9.22
CA GLU A 61 16.82 8.48 10.53
C GLU A 61 15.91 9.71 10.38
N ILE A 62 14.88 9.76 11.22
CA ILE A 62 13.87 10.81 11.22
C ILE A 62 13.65 11.28 12.65
N GLU A 63 13.63 12.58 12.85
CA GLU A 63 13.34 13.17 14.15
C GLU A 63 11.96 12.72 14.67
N PRO A 64 11.82 12.44 15.97
CA PRO A 64 10.59 11.87 16.54
C PRO A 64 9.33 12.69 16.25
N ASP A 65 9.44 14.02 16.23
CA ASP A 65 8.32 14.94 16.05
C ASP A 65 8.04 15.30 14.57
N THR A 66 8.68 14.58 13.63
CA THR A 66 8.44 14.84 12.20
C THR A 66 6.99 14.49 11.84
N PRO A 67 6.24 15.40 11.18
CA PRO A 67 4.91 15.10 10.67
C PRO A 67 4.88 13.84 9.82
N VAL A 68 3.80 13.07 9.93
CA VAL A 68 3.71 11.72 9.35
C VAL A 68 3.81 11.70 7.83
N ASP A 69 3.25 12.69 7.15
CA ASP A 69 3.34 12.88 5.70
C ASP A 69 4.79 13.12 5.25
N ILE A 70 5.52 13.98 5.96
CA ILE A 70 6.94 14.23 5.72
C ILE A 70 7.76 12.98 5.98
N LYS A 71 7.44 12.24 7.05
CA LYS A 71 8.08 10.96 7.37
C LYS A 71 7.86 9.94 6.25
N MET A 72 6.60 9.71 5.85
CA MET A 72 6.27 8.80 4.74
C MET A 72 7.03 9.17 3.48
N LYS A 73 7.00 10.44 3.08
CA LYS A 73 7.68 10.92 1.88
C LYS A 73 9.19 10.67 1.92
N LYS A 74 9.86 11.01 3.02
CA LYS A 74 11.30 10.79 3.19
C LYS A 74 11.65 9.30 3.08
N GLU A 75 10.94 8.44 3.83
CA GLU A 75 11.22 7.02 3.87
C GLU A 75 10.94 6.33 2.52
N TRP A 76 9.85 6.68 1.81
CA TRP A 76 9.56 6.13 0.50
C TRP A 76 10.54 6.61 -0.57
N ASN A 77 11.04 7.86 -0.48
CA ASN A 77 12.12 8.32 -1.34
C ASN A 77 13.42 7.52 -1.15
N GLU A 78 13.81 7.25 0.09
CA GLU A 78 15.01 6.45 0.36
C GLU A 78 14.85 4.99 -0.09
N ARG A 79 13.69 4.36 0.15
CA ARG A 79 13.38 3.02 -0.39
C ARG A 79 13.46 2.98 -1.92
N ALA A 80 12.93 3.99 -2.60
CA ALA A 80 13.01 4.10 -4.05
C ALA A 80 14.45 4.15 -4.57
N LYS A 81 15.33 4.90 -3.89
CA LYS A 81 16.75 4.99 -4.21
C LYS A 81 17.50 3.69 -3.94
N MET A 82 17.12 2.95 -2.90
CA MET A 82 17.75 1.67 -2.55
C MET A 82 17.49 0.61 -3.63
N ASN A 83 16.22 0.34 -3.92
CA ASN A 83 15.80 -0.58 -4.99
C ASN A 83 14.29 -0.43 -5.26
N HIS A 84 13.92 0.43 -6.20
CA HIS A 84 12.52 0.72 -6.51
C HIS A 84 11.74 -0.50 -7.03
N LEU A 85 12.35 -1.42 -7.77
CA LEU A 85 11.67 -2.64 -8.24
C LEU A 85 11.30 -3.52 -7.06
N PHE A 86 12.25 -3.75 -6.14
CA PHE A 86 12.03 -4.58 -4.98
C PHE A 86 10.94 -4.02 -4.05
N VAL A 87 10.96 -2.72 -3.76
CA VAL A 87 9.99 -2.13 -2.82
C VAL A 87 8.58 -2.01 -3.40
N ILE A 88 8.44 -2.04 -4.73
CA ILE A 88 7.13 -2.06 -5.41
C ILE A 88 6.60 -3.49 -5.55
N ALA A 89 7.47 -4.45 -5.83
CA ALA A 89 7.08 -5.84 -6.12
C ALA A 89 8.13 -6.82 -5.59
N THR A 90 8.17 -7.01 -4.28
CA THR A 90 9.19 -7.79 -3.55
C THR A 90 9.47 -9.17 -4.15
N ASN A 91 8.41 -9.88 -4.58
CA ASN A 91 8.51 -11.23 -5.16
C ASN A 91 8.76 -11.24 -6.68
N HIS A 92 8.86 -10.09 -7.32
CA HIS A 92 8.96 -9.91 -8.77
C HIS A 92 10.01 -8.86 -9.13
N SER A 93 11.15 -8.88 -8.44
CA SER A 93 12.22 -7.89 -8.61
C SER A 93 13.53 -8.49 -9.10
N GLU A 94 13.54 -9.76 -9.48
CA GLU A 94 14.73 -10.45 -9.96
C GLU A 94 15.17 -9.96 -11.34
N SER A 95 14.20 -9.52 -12.17
CA SER A 95 14.46 -8.88 -13.47
C SER A 95 13.41 -7.80 -13.77
N GLU A 96 13.77 -6.85 -14.67
CA GLU A 96 12.78 -5.88 -15.15
C GLU A 96 11.62 -6.56 -15.90
N GLU A 97 11.87 -7.65 -16.61
CA GLU A 97 10.85 -8.39 -17.35
C GLU A 97 9.82 -8.98 -16.39
N ASP A 98 10.24 -9.72 -15.36
CA ASP A 98 9.36 -10.29 -14.33
C ASP A 98 8.56 -9.18 -13.62
N PHE A 99 9.21 -8.07 -13.31
CA PHE A 99 8.55 -6.91 -12.69
C PHE A 99 7.39 -6.38 -13.55
N TRP A 100 7.60 -6.16 -14.85
CA TRP A 100 6.55 -5.64 -15.73
C TRP A 100 5.47 -6.67 -16.04
N GLU A 101 5.81 -7.95 -16.16
CA GLU A 101 4.84 -9.05 -16.33
C GLU A 101 3.94 -9.20 -15.10
N SER A 102 4.50 -9.06 -13.90
CA SER A 102 3.71 -9.06 -12.67
C SER A 102 2.68 -7.94 -12.67
N GLY A 103 3.00 -6.77 -13.22
CA GLY A 103 2.07 -5.65 -13.37
C GLY A 103 0.85 -5.99 -14.26
N ILE A 104 1.05 -6.79 -15.31
CA ILE A 104 -0.06 -7.28 -16.16
C ILE A 104 -0.94 -8.26 -15.38
N THR A 105 -0.32 -9.15 -14.63
CA THR A 105 -1.03 -10.13 -13.79
C THR A 105 -1.89 -9.42 -12.74
N GLU A 106 -1.34 -8.45 -12.03
CA GLU A 106 -2.06 -7.69 -11.01
C GLU A 106 -3.16 -6.79 -11.63
N CYS A 107 -2.92 -6.19 -12.79
CA CYS A 107 -3.94 -5.47 -13.54
C CYS A 107 -5.17 -6.37 -13.76
N ASN A 108 -4.96 -7.61 -14.23
CA ASN A 108 -6.04 -8.56 -14.46
C ASN A 108 -6.77 -8.96 -13.15
N ALA A 109 -6.02 -9.13 -12.05
CA ALA A 109 -6.56 -9.47 -10.74
C ALA A 109 -7.40 -8.31 -10.16
N ILE A 110 -6.91 -7.07 -10.23
CA ILE A 110 -7.62 -5.87 -9.78
C ILE A 110 -8.93 -5.69 -10.55
N LEU A 111 -8.89 -5.83 -11.87
CA LEU A 111 -10.06 -5.71 -12.73
C LEU A 111 -11.03 -6.89 -12.57
N GLY A 112 -10.56 -8.04 -12.08
CA GLY A 112 -11.36 -9.26 -12.02
C GLY A 112 -11.76 -9.72 -13.42
N LYS A 113 -10.81 -9.76 -14.36
CA LYS A 113 -11.10 -10.28 -15.71
C LYS A 113 -11.66 -11.70 -15.61
N GLY A 114 -12.77 -11.94 -16.29
CA GLY A 114 -13.52 -13.19 -16.19
C GLY A 114 -14.55 -13.25 -15.05
N THR A 115 -14.69 -12.18 -14.26
CA THR A 115 -15.68 -12.04 -13.20
C THR A 115 -16.64 -10.89 -13.46
N ASN A 116 -17.70 -10.80 -12.65
CA ASN A 116 -18.65 -9.68 -12.71
C ASN A 116 -18.02 -8.32 -12.32
N ARG A 117 -16.83 -8.30 -11.68
CA ARG A 117 -16.20 -7.05 -11.24
C ARG A 117 -15.86 -6.15 -12.44
N PHE A 118 -15.22 -6.70 -13.48
CA PHE A 118 -14.90 -5.92 -14.67
C PHE A 118 -16.17 -5.33 -15.33
N GLN A 119 -17.23 -6.13 -15.45
CA GLN A 119 -18.51 -5.67 -15.96
C GLN A 119 -19.13 -4.56 -15.09
N ASN A 120 -18.96 -4.63 -13.78
CA ASN A 120 -19.41 -3.58 -12.87
C ASN A 120 -18.59 -2.30 -13.00
N ILE A 121 -17.27 -2.39 -13.23
CA ILE A 121 -16.39 -1.23 -13.46
C ILE A 121 -16.83 -0.48 -14.71
N ILE A 122 -17.06 -1.19 -15.83
CA ILE A 122 -17.37 -0.59 -17.13
C ILE A 122 -18.88 -0.41 -17.39
N LYS A 123 -19.74 -0.74 -16.42
CA LYS A 123 -21.20 -0.73 -16.59
C LYS A 123 -21.70 0.56 -17.22
N ASN A 124 -22.30 0.44 -18.42
CA ASN A 124 -22.82 1.55 -19.23
C ASN A 124 -21.75 2.61 -19.59
N LYS A 125 -20.48 2.22 -19.67
CA LYS A 125 -19.37 3.12 -20.02
C LYS A 125 -18.54 2.52 -21.14
N GLU A 126 -17.90 3.40 -21.89
CA GLU A 126 -16.89 3.05 -22.87
C GLU A 126 -15.52 3.14 -22.21
N PRO A 127 -14.78 2.03 -22.01
CA PRO A 127 -13.50 2.04 -21.31
C PRO A 127 -12.49 3.06 -21.86
N SER A 128 -12.46 3.23 -23.18
CA SER A 128 -11.57 4.19 -23.85
C SER A 128 -11.87 5.68 -23.55
N LYS A 129 -12.97 5.97 -22.85
CA LYS A 129 -13.34 7.33 -22.42
C LYS A 129 -13.28 7.51 -20.89
N MET A 130 -12.98 6.44 -20.15
CA MET A 130 -12.94 6.50 -18.69
C MET A 130 -11.67 7.19 -18.19
N ASN A 131 -11.85 7.97 -17.12
CA ASN A 131 -10.77 8.51 -16.30
C ASN A 131 -10.55 7.58 -15.10
N VAL A 132 -9.35 7.08 -14.93
CA VAL A 132 -9.00 6.12 -13.85
C VAL A 132 -7.85 6.65 -13.02
N LEU A 133 -7.97 6.52 -11.69
CA LEU A 133 -6.95 6.91 -10.71
C LEU A 133 -6.31 5.67 -10.06
N GLU A 134 -4.98 5.63 -10.06
CA GLU A 134 -4.19 4.73 -9.21
C GLU A 134 -3.56 5.53 -8.07
N ILE A 135 -3.85 5.16 -6.82
CA ILE A 135 -3.26 5.75 -5.62
C ILE A 135 -2.05 4.91 -5.21
N GLY A 136 -0.86 5.53 -5.12
CA GLY A 136 0.40 4.87 -4.83
C GLY A 136 0.93 4.07 -6.02
N CYS A 137 1.01 4.69 -7.18
CA CYS A 137 1.34 4.00 -8.44
C CYS A 137 2.82 3.60 -8.60
N GLY A 138 3.71 4.06 -7.71
CA GLY A 138 5.14 3.88 -7.85
C GLY A 138 5.65 4.38 -9.20
N ILE A 139 6.33 3.53 -9.92
CA ILE A 139 6.83 3.84 -11.28
C ILE A 139 5.84 3.49 -12.41
N GLY A 140 4.60 3.12 -12.06
CA GLY A 140 3.55 2.84 -13.04
C GLY A 140 3.42 1.38 -13.45
N ARG A 141 3.87 0.43 -12.63
CA ARG A 141 3.84 -1.02 -12.92
C ARG A 141 2.46 -1.53 -13.33
N ILE A 142 1.40 -1.07 -12.66
CA ILE A 142 0.01 -1.44 -12.95
C ILE A 142 -0.67 -0.40 -13.85
N LEU A 143 -0.32 0.87 -13.68
CA LEU A 143 -0.84 1.99 -14.46
C LEU A 143 -0.69 1.78 -15.98
N ILE A 144 0.51 1.36 -16.42
CA ILE A 144 0.84 1.18 -17.84
C ILE A 144 -0.01 0.08 -18.51
N PRO A 145 -0.15 -1.13 -17.98
CA PRO A 145 -1.07 -2.11 -18.57
C PRO A 145 -2.56 -1.68 -18.49
N MET A 146 -2.99 -0.97 -17.44
CA MET A 146 -4.34 -0.41 -17.34
C MET A 146 -4.63 0.59 -18.46
N ARG A 147 -3.63 1.38 -18.88
CA ARG A 147 -3.78 2.35 -19.99
C ARG A 147 -4.13 1.69 -21.33
N LYS A 148 -3.81 0.41 -21.52
CA LYS A 148 -4.22 -0.34 -22.72
C LYS A 148 -5.74 -0.63 -22.76
N ILE A 149 -6.42 -0.43 -21.64
CA ILE A 149 -7.85 -0.72 -21.44
C ILE A 149 -8.64 0.59 -21.33
N PHE A 150 -8.15 1.52 -20.53
CA PHE A 150 -8.86 2.76 -20.19
C PHE A 150 -8.33 3.98 -20.95
N GLY A 151 -9.20 4.98 -21.12
CA GLY A 151 -8.91 6.18 -21.91
C GLY A 151 -7.86 7.09 -21.30
N ASN A 152 -7.98 7.37 -20.01
CA ASN A 152 -7.08 8.25 -19.29
C ASN A 152 -6.66 7.59 -17.97
N MET A 153 -5.36 7.53 -17.72
CA MET A 153 -4.78 6.98 -16.49
C MET A 153 -4.01 8.07 -15.76
N THR A 154 -4.36 8.29 -14.51
CA THR A 154 -3.60 9.15 -13.60
C THR A 154 -3.10 8.28 -12.45
N GLY A 155 -1.80 8.25 -12.24
CA GLY A 155 -1.17 7.66 -11.07
C GLY A 155 -0.65 8.75 -10.15
N ILE A 156 -0.83 8.59 -8.85
CA ILE A 156 -0.23 9.46 -7.84
C ILE A 156 0.69 8.65 -6.93
N ASP A 157 1.76 9.27 -6.48
CA ASP A 157 2.65 8.70 -5.47
C ASP A 157 3.21 9.80 -4.56
N ILE A 158 3.43 9.48 -3.28
CA ILE A 158 4.02 10.41 -2.31
C ILE A 158 5.53 10.59 -2.56
N SER A 159 6.20 9.59 -3.11
CA SER A 159 7.62 9.60 -3.36
C SER A 159 7.94 10.38 -4.64
N SER A 160 8.58 11.54 -4.51
CA SER A 160 9.10 12.31 -5.65
C SER A 160 10.10 11.50 -6.49
N GLU A 161 10.84 10.57 -5.88
CA GLU A 161 11.77 9.70 -6.60
C GLU A 161 11.04 8.65 -7.44
N MET A 162 9.96 8.02 -6.91
CA MET A 162 9.10 7.13 -7.69
C MET A 162 8.46 7.86 -8.86
N VAL A 163 7.93 9.07 -8.62
CA VAL A 163 7.35 9.91 -9.67
C VAL A 163 8.38 10.24 -10.75
N ARG A 164 9.57 10.68 -10.36
CA ARG A 164 10.67 10.99 -11.30
C ARG A 164 11.07 9.79 -12.16
N LEU A 165 11.13 8.60 -11.56
CA LEU A 165 11.42 7.36 -12.28
C LEU A 165 10.26 6.96 -13.19
N GLY A 166 9.02 6.98 -12.67
CA GLY A 166 7.82 6.60 -13.39
C GLY A 166 7.51 7.48 -14.59
N GLN A 167 7.75 8.79 -14.48
CA GLN A 167 7.56 9.73 -15.60
C GLN A 167 8.38 9.36 -16.83
N LYS A 168 9.56 8.74 -16.66
CA LYS A 168 10.37 8.26 -17.80
C LYS A 168 9.65 7.16 -18.59
N TYR A 169 8.92 6.28 -17.90
CA TYR A 169 8.19 5.18 -18.53
C TYR A 169 6.90 5.64 -19.22
N VAL A 170 6.24 6.68 -18.69
CA VAL A 170 4.96 7.15 -19.26
C VAL A 170 5.11 8.30 -20.24
N THR A 171 6.29 8.91 -20.43
CA THR A 171 6.53 10.08 -21.27
C THR A 171 5.93 9.96 -22.69
N ASN A 172 6.01 8.77 -23.29
CA ASN A 172 5.52 8.52 -24.65
C ASN A 172 4.17 7.78 -24.68
N ILE A 173 3.49 7.66 -23.54
CA ILE A 173 2.19 7.00 -23.45
C ILE A 173 1.11 8.10 -23.38
N PRO A 174 0.32 8.30 -24.42
CA PRO A 174 -0.69 9.35 -24.44
C PRO A 174 -1.76 9.11 -23.35
N ASN A 175 -2.21 10.18 -22.71
CA ASN A 175 -3.23 10.14 -21.66
C ASN A 175 -2.86 9.23 -20.46
N CYS A 176 -1.57 9.17 -20.13
CA CYS A 176 -1.04 8.48 -18.98
C CYS A 176 -0.11 9.43 -18.22
N SER A 177 -0.39 9.69 -16.96
CA SER A 177 0.41 10.61 -16.14
C SER A 177 0.71 10.04 -14.77
N ILE A 178 1.89 10.36 -14.24
CA ILE A 178 2.30 10.08 -12.87
C ILE A 178 2.63 11.41 -12.21
N VAL A 179 1.97 11.70 -11.08
CA VAL A 179 2.04 12.99 -10.38
C VAL A 179 2.41 12.78 -8.92
N GLU A 180 3.21 13.68 -8.38
CA GLU A 180 3.50 13.68 -6.95
C GLU A 180 2.28 14.17 -6.16
N ASN A 181 1.95 13.46 -5.06
CA ASN A 181 0.84 13.75 -4.16
C ASN A 181 1.36 14.09 -2.76
N ASN A 182 0.57 14.81 -1.98
CA ASN A 182 0.95 15.21 -0.62
C ASN A 182 0.95 14.07 0.41
N GLY A 183 0.42 12.88 0.07
CA GLY A 183 0.34 11.72 0.95
C GLY A 183 -0.80 11.77 1.97
N ILE A 184 -1.72 12.74 1.88
CA ILE A 184 -2.81 12.95 2.84
C ILE A 184 -4.19 12.94 2.17
N ASP A 185 -4.34 13.59 1.00
CA ASP A 185 -5.64 13.77 0.34
C ASP A 185 -5.53 13.80 -1.18
N LEU A 186 -6.64 14.08 -1.86
CA LEU A 186 -6.77 14.17 -3.31
C LEU A 186 -7.25 15.58 -3.75
N SER A 187 -6.87 16.61 -2.99
CA SER A 187 -7.34 17.99 -3.20
C SER A 187 -6.98 18.56 -4.57
N GLU A 188 -5.99 18.02 -5.27
CA GLU A 188 -5.62 18.36 -6.63
C GLU A 188 -6.66 17.96 -7.70
N PHE A 189 -7.60 17.08 -7.35
CA PHE A 189 -8.62 16.59 -8.30
C PHE A 189 -10.00 17.16 -8.01
N PRO A 190 -10.78 17.47 -9.06
CA PRO A 190 -12.15 17.94 -8.91
C PRO A 190 -13.12 16.84 -8.49
N ASP A 191 -14.27 17.24 -7.95
CA ASP A 191 -15.35 16.33 -7.58
C ASP A 191 -15.89 15.57 -8.80
N ASN A 192 -16.28 14.29 -8.62
CA ASN A 192 -16.95 13.49 -9.64
C ASN A 192 -16.15 13.38 -10.96
N TYR A 193 -14.86 13.24 -10.87
CA TYR A 193 -13.96 13.23 -12.04
C TYR A 193 -13.64 11.80 -12.52
N PHE A 194 -13.37 10.88 -11.61
CA PHE A 194 -12.92 9.54 -11.97
C PHE A 194 -14.07 8.55 -12.13
N ASP A 195 -13.92 7.66 -13.10
CA ASP A 195 -14.83 6.56 -13.42
C ASP A 195 -14.48 5.25 -12.70
N PHE A 196 -13.25 5.16 -12.21
CA PHE A 196 -12.74 4.06 -11.40
C PHE A 196 -11.52 4.56 -10.62
N CYS A 197 -11.44 4.19 -9.36
CA CYS A 197 -10.25 4.40 -8.53
C CYS A 197 -9.75 3.06 -8.00
N PHE A 198 -8.44 2.92 -7.87
CA PHE A 198 -7.87 1.75 -7.21
C PHE A 198 -6.57 2.09 -6.47
N SER A 199 -6.21 1.21 -5.53
CA SER A 199 -4.93 1.25 -4.80
C SER A 199 -4.47 -0.17 -4.55
N PHE A 200 -3.20 -0.46 -4.81
CA PHE A 200 -2.62 -1.80 -4.67
C PHE A 200 -1.37 -1.76 -3.81
N ILE A 201 -1.42 -2.43 -2.65
CA ILE A 201 -0.29 -2.52 -1.70
C ILE A 201 0.22 -1.12 -1.29
N VAL A 202 -0.69 -0.22 -0.87
CA VAL A 202 -0.36 1.14 -0.44
C VAL A 202 -0.90 1.44 0.96
N PHE A 203 -2.21 1.29 1.18
CA PHE A 203 -2.81 1.68 2.46
C PHE A 203 -2.31 0.83 3.64
N GLN A 204 -1.83 -0.37 3.36
CA GLN A 204 -1.16 -1.21 4.36
C GLN A 204 0.19 -0.65 4.85
N HIS A 205 0.74 0.36 4.19
CA HIS A 205 1.99 1.03 4.52
C HIS A 205 1.77 2.40 5.19
N ILE A 206 0.53 2.84 5.32
CA ILE A 206 0.20 4.11 5.97
C ILE A 206 0.16 3.91 7.49
N PRO A 207 0.94 4.68 8.28
CA PRO A 207 1.07 4.45 9.72
C PRO A 207 -0.04 5.08 10.55
N GLU A 208 -0.99 5.81 9.96
CA GLU A 208 -2.11 6.44 10.66
C GLU A 208 -3.46 6.13 10.01
N LYS A 209 -4.41 5.61 10.78
CA LYS A 209 -5.78 5.32 10.31
C LYS A 209 -6.46 6.54 9.71
N LYS A 210 -6.28 7.72 10.32
CA LYS A 210 -6.89 8.99 9.84
C LYS A 210 -6.52 9.31 8.40
N ILE A 211 -5.30 8.99 7.96
CA ILE A 211 -4.85 9.25 6.59
C ILE A 211 -5.57 8.30 5.63
N VAL A 212 -5.68 7.00 5.98
CA VAL A 212 -6.45 6.04 5.17
C VAL A 212 -7.91 6.45 5.07
N GLU A 213 -8.52 6.82 6.21
CA GLU A 213 -9.90 7.33 6.26
C GLU A 213 -10.08 8.60 5.40
N LYS A 214 -9.11 9.52 5.46
CA LYS A 214 -9.12 10.72 4.63
C LYS A 214 -9.04 10.39 3.14
N TYR A 215 -8.16 9.46 2.73
CA TYR A 215 -8.12 8.99 1.33
C TYR A 215 -9.44 8.37 0.89
N ILE A 216 -10.08 7.53 1.70
CA ILE A 216 -11.39 6.94 1.38
C ILE A 216 -12.45 8.03 1.24
N SER A 217 -12.44 9.03 2.13
CA SER A 217 -13.34 10.18 2.06
C SER A 217 -13.11 11.01 0.79
N GLU A 218 -11.85 11.27 0.43
CA GLU A 218 -11.52 12.01 -0.79
C GLU A 218 -11.89 11.21 -2.06
N VAL A 219 -11.70 9.88 -2.05
CA VAL A 219 -12.18 9.04 -3.16
C VAL A 219 -13.68 9.15 -3.31
N SER A 220 -14.46 9.24 -2.24
CA SER A 220 -15.92 9.45 -2.35
C SER A 220 -16.29 10.80 -3.00
N ARG A 221 -15.41 11.80 -2.88
CA ARG A 221 -15.58 13.11 -3.52
C ARG A 221 -15.20 13.10 -5.00
N VAL A 222 -14.04 12.53 -5.33
CA VAL A 222 -13.50 12.58 -6.69
C VAL A 222 -14.08 11.51 -7.62
N LEU A 223 -14.65 10.44 -7.06
CA LEU A 223 -15.27 9.35 -7.80
C LEU A 223 -16.67 9.75 -8.27
N LYS A 224 -17.03 9.40 -9.50
CA LYS A 224 -18.41 9.59 -10.00
C LYS A 224 -19.39 8.66 -9.29
N PRO A 225 -20.66 9.07 -9.09
CA PRO A 225 -21.69 8.20 -8.54
C PRO A 225 -21.83 6.85 -9.27
N ASN A 226 -22.13 5.80 -8.54
CA ASN A 226 -22.24 4.41 -9.00
C ASN A 226 -20.93 3.79 -9.53
N CYS A 227 -19.79 4.48 -9.39
CA CYS A 227 -18.47 3.98 -9.77
C CYS A 227 -17.82 3.23 -8.63
N LEU A 228 -16.77 2.47 -8.94
CA LEU A 228 -16.11 1.58 -8.01
C LEU A 228 -14.76 2.12 -7.54
N PHE A 229 -14.44 1.82 -6.29
CA PHE A 229 -13.12 1.95 -5.69
C PHE A 229 -12.64 0.57 -5.25
N ARG A 230 -11.53 0.09 -5.82
CA ARG A 230 -10.90 -1.18 -5.47
C ARG A 230 -9.59 -0.94 -4.74
N PHE A 231 -9.48 -1.45 -3.52
CA PHE A 231 -8.28 -1.24 -2.71
C PHE A 231 -8.09 -2.37 -1.70
N GLN A 232 -6.97 -2.34 -1.02
CA GLN A 232 -6.72 -3.19 0.13
C GLN A 232 -6.19 -2.37 1.29
N VAL A 233 -6.46 -2.85 2.48
CA VAL A 233 -5.85 -2.44 3.74
C VAL A 233 -5.18 -3.64 4.37
N ARG A 234 -4.46 -3.43 5.46
CA ARG A 234 -3.96 -4.53 6.28
C ARG A 234 -5.05 -4.99 7.23
N GLY A 235 -5.37 -6.26 7.23
CA GLY A 235 -6.31 -6.85 8.18
C GLY A 235 -5.69 -7.06 9.57
N THR A 236 -6.47 -7.53 10.51
CA THR A 236 -6.05 -7.75 11.91
C THR A 236 -5.29 -9.06 12.06
N ILE A 237 -3.97 -9.03 11.96
CA ILE A 237 -3.10 -10.21 12.03
C ILE A 237 -2.63 -10.40 13.48
N ALA A 238 -3.09 -11.46 14.13
CA ALA A 238 -2.80 -11.73 15.54
C ALA A 238 -1.31 -12.00 15.85
N SER A 239 -0.53 -12.41 14.85
CA SER A 239 0.86 -12.84 15.03
C SER A 239 1.90 -11.73 14.82
N LYS A 240 1.51 -10.53 14.38
CA LYS A 240 2.44 -9.41 14.17
C LYS A 240 2.37 -8.42 15.32
N PRO A 241 3.51 -8.07 15.95
CA PRO A 241 3.55 -7.05 17.00
C PRO A 241 3.09 -5.69 16.47
N ASN A 242 2.50 -4.88 17.35
CA ASN A 242 1.94 -3.55 17.05
C ASN A 242 3.01 -2.47 16.76
N GLN A 243 4.10 -2.82 16.10
CA GLN A 243 5.06 -1.81 15.70
C GLN A 243 4.63 -1.21 14.36
N ILE A 244 4.03 -0.02 14.43
CA ILE A 244 3.54 0.72 13.26
C ILE A 244 4.70 1.50 12.66
N THR A 245 5.04 1.20 11.41
CA THR A 245 6.04 1.91 10.59
C THR A 245 5.40 2.29 9.26
N THR A 246 6.12 2.99 8.41
CA THR A 246 5.71 3.22 7.01
C THR A 246 5.96 1.99 6.09
N TRP A 247 6.48 0.89 6.64
CA TRP A 247 6.54 -0.42 5.99
C TRP A 247 5.41 -1.33 6.48
N ASP A 248 5.17 -1.31 7.79
CA ASP A 248 4.09 -2.03 8.45
C ASP A 248 3.08 -1.03 9.02
N GLY A 249 2.11 -0.60 8.21
CA GLY A 249 1.13 0.39 8.58
C GLY A 249 0.02 -0.14 9.51
N VAL A 250 -1.03 0.64 9.64
CA VAL A 250 -2.17 0.34 10.52
C VAL A 250 -3.01 -0.81 10.02
N GLN A 251 -3.65 -1.51 10.97
CA GLN A 251 -4.57 -2.63 10.70
C GLN A 251 -6.02 -2.17 10.84
N PHE A 252 -6.92 -2.80 10.07
CA PHE A 252 -8.36 -2.56 10.11
C PHE A 252 -9.13 -3.85 10.33
N ALA A 253 -10.10 -3.80 11.23
CA ALA A 253 -11.12 -4.84 11.40
C ALA A 253 -12.30 -4.57 10.47
N SER A 254 -13.10 -5.60 10.17
CA SER A 254 -14.27 -5.49 9.29
C SER A 254 -15.28 -4.44 9.79
N ASP A 255 -15.54 -4.37 11.08
CA ASP A 255 -16.50 -3.40 11.64
C ASP A 255 -16.04 -1.93 11.50
N GLU A 256 -14.73 -1.67 11.52
CA GLU A 256 -14.16 -0.34 11.24
C GLU A 256 -14.35 0.03 9.76
N ILE A 257 -14.10 -0.91 8.85
CA ILE A 257 -14.28 -0.73 7.40
C ILE A 257 -15.75 -0.44 7.07
N HIS A 258 -16.68 -1.17 7.68
CA HIS A 258 -18.12 -0.92 7.50
C HIS A 258 -18.55 0.48 7.97
N LYS A 259 -18.03 0.97 9.10
CA LYS A 259 -18.26 2.34 9.59
C LYS A 259 -17.71 3.39 8.61
N ILE A 260 -16.49 3.17 8.10
CA ILE A 260 -15.85 4.06 7.13
C ILE A 260 -16.66 4.10 5.83
N ALA A 261 -17.09 2.95 5.31
CA ALA A 261 -17.91 2.86 4.11
C ALA A 261 -19.23 3.64 4.27
N GLN A 262 -19.94 3.41 5.37
CA GLN A 262 -21.20 4.09 5.67
C GLN A 262 -21.04 5.61 5.79
N ALA A 263 -20.00 6.06 6.52
CA ALA A 263 -19.70 7.48 6.73
C ALA A 263 -19.38 8.23 5.42
N ASN A 264 -18.88 7.52 4.40
CA ASN A 264 -18.48 8.08 3.13
C ASN A 264 -19.42 7.71 1.96
N ASN A 265 -20.65 7.28 2.26
CA ASN A 265 -21.68 6.96 1.27
C ASN A 265 -21.29 5.83 0.30
N PHE A 266 -20.50 4.86 0.76
CA PHE A 266 -20.15 3.67 -0.01
C PHE A 266 -21.00 2.44 0.38
N GLU A 267 -21.32 1.64 -0.64
CA GLU A 267 -21.78 0.27 -0.50
C GLU A 267 -20.58 -0.67 -0.66
N ILE A 268 -20.43 -1.66 0.21
CA ILE A 268 -19.40 -2.70 0.08
C ILE A 268 -19.91 -3.77 -0.89
N ILE A 269 -19.22 -3.91 -2.05
CA ILE A 269 -19.61 -4.87 -3.10
C ILE A 269 -18.84 -6.18 -2.95
N GLU A 270 -17.59 -6.10 -2.56
CA GLU A 270 -16.73 -7.25 -2.28
C GLU A 270 -15.91 -6.96 -1.04
N GLU A 271 -15.82 -7.95 -0.19
CA GLU A 271 -15.05 -7.91 1.04
C GLU A 271 -14.28 -9.22 1.19
N GLY A 272 -12.96 -9.11 1.38
CA GLY A 272 -12.07 -10.23 1.68
C GLY A 272 -12.10 -10.61 3.15
N ASN A 273 -11.12 -11.39 3.58
CA ASN A 273 -10.99 -11.80 4.96
C ASN A 273 -10.19 -10.73 5.76
N ASP A 274 -10.78 -10.20 6.82
CA ASP A 274 -10.18 -9.17 7.69
C ASP A 274 -9.06 -9.71 8.60
N LYS A 275 -8.70 -10.99 8.49
CA LYS A 275 -7.55 -11.62 9.15
C LYS A 275 -6.34 -11.78 8.20
N ASP A 276 -6.50 -11.44 6.93
CA ASP A 276 -5.43 -11.51 5.95
C ASP A 276 -4.59 -10.24 5.96
N GLU A 277 -3.30 -10.38 5.62
CA GLU A 277 -2.41 -9.22 5.43
C GLU A 277 -2.92 -8.32 4.29
N TYR A 278 -3.51 -8.91 3.29
CA TYR A 278 -4.12 -8.25 2.15
C TYR A 278 -5.65 -8.32 2.24
N TYR A 279 -6.23 -7.48 3.08
CA TYR A 279 -7.68 -7.38 3.23
C TYR A 279 -8.26 -6.55 2.08
N TRP A 280 -8.74 -7.24 1.05
CA TRP A 280 -9.26 -6.65 -0.18
C TRP A 280 -10.69 -6.16 -0.06
N LEU A 281 -10.97 -4.99 -0.64
CA LEU A 281 -12.26 -4.32 -0.61
C LEU A 281 -12.63 -3.78 -1.99
N THR A 282 -13.91 -3.85 -2.33
CA THR A 282 -14.49 -3.12 -3.46
C THR A 282 -15.68 -2.35 -2.98
N PHE A 283 -15.61 -1.04 -3.07
CA PHE A 283 -16.66 -0.11 -2.69
C PHE A 283 -17.34 0.44 -3.95
N ARG A 284 -18.67 0.66 -3.87
CA ARG A 284 -19.44 1.42 -4.86
C ARG A 284 -19.92 2.71 -4.23
N LEU A 285 -19.64 3.85 -4.86
CA LEU A 285 -20.19 5.12 -4.42
C LEU A 285 -21.69 5.17 -4.75
N ASN A 286 -22.54 5.36 -3.73
CA ASN A 286 -23.97 5.48 -3.92
C ASN A 286 -24.33 6.77 -4.67
N SER A 287 -25.42 6.74 -5.42
CA SER A 287 -26.01 7.96 -5.98
C SER A 287 -26.45 8.88 -4.85
N ILE A 288 -26.19 10.16 -4.96
CA ILE A 288 -26.78 11.13 -4.04
C ILE A 288 -28.27 11.20 -4.39
N ASN A 289 -29.12 10.67 -3.55
CA ASN A 289 -30.56 10.92 -3.64
C ASN A 289 -30.77 12.44 -3.54
N SER A 290 -31.32 13.07 -4.58
CA SER A 290 -31.61 14.50 -4.68
C SER A 290 -32.55 15.03 -3.56
N SER A 291 -33.00 14.17 -2.66
CA SER A 291 -33.90 14.50 -1.55
C SER A 291 -33.18 15.02 -0.29
N SER A 292 -31.85 14.95 -0.18
CA SER A 292 -31.11 15.36 1.03
C SER A 292 -30.41 16.73 0.94
N ARG A 293 -30.60 17.48 -0.15
CA ARG A 293 -30.02 18.85 -0.31
C ARG A 293 -30.93 20.01 0.16
N ILE A 294 -32.07 19.70 0.84
CA ILE A 294 -32.95 20.76 1.37
C ILE A 294 -32.96 20.69 2.91
N GLN A 295 -31.80 20.74 3.54
CA GLN A 295 -31.68 21.16 4.95
C GLN A 295 -30.20 21.29 5.30
N LYS A 296 -29.60 22.43 4.93
CA LYS A 296 -28.55 23.09 5.75
C LYS A 296 -28.50 24.56 5.37
#